data_d4be760d356470af719acac3ccb4d608
#
_entry.id   d4be760d356470af719acac3ccb4d608
#
_cell.length_a   1.000
_cell.length_b   1.000
_cell.length_c   1.000
_cell.angle_alpha   90.00
_cell.angle_beta   90.00
_cell.angle_gamma   90.00
#
_symmetry.space_group_name_H-M   'P 1'
#
loop_
_entity.id
_entity.type
_entity.pdbx_description
1 polymer ?
#
loop_
_entity_poly.entity_id
_entity_poly.type
_entity_poly.pdbx_seq_one_letter_code
_entity_poly.pdbx_strand_id
1 'polypeptide(L)'
;QKKVNQKFDEMISKELNVSSPLSTLKKDISTNKRGSNERLDLGYLNDDKINKLNSEFKALKKQLNGMILTDMAGLSPNLRNTTKVKLQEIGFSNNTLIKFNDKLENENSEEGVQNFIGDLANSLTLDDSIDNLIKSKYVFIVGASGSGKTSFSAKLAAALVQEIKSDNVALCKLGKQNEFLNDNLKSYSRLINIPNVHILPENAQQKIESIEKKLIIDVSTNSDNVLDLLKNLKEKVGSNKILTILVVPSGSNKYNLKKLLDIYGSINPILAFTKLDENDISPEELSVVAENNCSIGYLTNTRSILKSINFTNKEILAQYLKDNIIKLCE
;
A
#
# COMPACT_ATOMS: atom_id res chain seq x y z
N GLN A 1 -30.72 16.69 8.08
CA GLN A 1 -29.51 15.98 8.55
C GLN A 1 -29.53 15.67 10.06
N LYS A 2 -29.91 16.58 10.96
CA LYS A 2 -29.98 16.29 12.42
C LYS A 2 -31.01 15.21 12.80
N LYS A 3 -32.16 15.10 12.10
CA LYS A 3 -33.19 14.10 12.38
C LYS A 3 -32.84 12.69 11.85
N VAL A 4 -31.96 12.58 10.88
CA VAL A 4 -31.50 11.28 10.33
C VAL A 4 -30.46 10.66 11.27
N ASN A 5 -29.54 11.45 11.82
CA ASN A 5 -28.55 10.98 12.78
C ASN A 5 -29.17 10.51 14.11
N GLN A 6 -30.22 11.17 14.61
CA GLN A 6 -30.93 10.71 15.81
C GLN A 6 -31.62 9.35 15.62
N LYS A 7 -32.22 9.09 14.46
CA LYS A 7 -32.81 7.79 14.16
C LYS A 7 -31.79 6.66 14.02
N PHE A 8 -30.60 6.97 13.55
CA PHE A 8 -29.51 6.00 13.39
C PHE A 8 -28.95 5.60 14.77
N ASP A 9 -28.76 6.57 15.66
CA ASP A 9 -28.30 6.33 17.05
C ASP A 9 -29.33 5.55 17.88
N GLU A 10 -30.63 5.77 17.66
CA GLU A 10 -31.70 5.01 18.32
C GLU A 10 -31.84 3.55 17.80
N MET A 11 -31.50 3.29 16.54
CA MET A 11 -31.48 1.93 16.00
C MET A 11 -30.31 1.11 16.54
N ILE A 12 -29.12 1.71 16.64
CA ILE A 12 -27.93 1.03 17.17
C ILE A 12 -28.07 0.70 18.66
N SER A 13 -28.72 1.57 19.45
CA SER A 13 -28.95 1.33 20.87
C SER A 13 -30.04 0.27 21.17
N LYS A 14 -30.88 -0.07 20.20
CA LYS A 14 -31.89 -1.13 20.33
C LYS A 14 -31.39 -2.54 19.95
N GLU A 15 -30.39 -2.66 19.09
CA GLU A 15 -29.85 -3.97 18.68
C GLU A 15 -28.70 -4.48 19.55
N LEU A 16 -28.02 -3.60 20.29
CA LEU A 16 -26.94 -3.97 21.20
C LEU A 16 -27.42 -3.74 22.64
N ASN A 17 -27.97 -4.75 23.28
CA ASN A 17 -28.26 -4.80 24.73
C ASN A 17 -26.97 -4.78 25.57
N VAL A 18 -26.02 -3.89 25.24
CA VAL A 18 -24.76 -3.67 25.94
C VAL A 18 -24.69 -2.18 26.27
N SER A 19 -24.74 -1.86 27.55
CA SER A 19 -24.47 -0.51 28.08
C SER A 19 -23.08 -0.06 27.56
N SER A 20 -23.07 0.94 26.69
CA SER A 20 -21.81 1.43 26.08
C SER A 20 -20.95 2.11 27.18
N PRO A 21 -19.63 1.93 27.19
CA PRO A 21 -18.69 2.58 28.11
C PRO A 21 -18.74 4.12 28.10
N LEU A 22 -19.34 4.72 27.07
CA LEU A 22 -19.48 6.16 26.90
C LEU A 22 -20.54 6.82 27.81
N SER A 23 -21.46 6.04 28.40
CA SER A 23 -22.47 6.59 29.33
C SER A 23 -21.92 6.83 30.73
N THR A 24 -20.86 6.13 31.11
CA THR A 24 -20.16 6.31 32.40
C THR A 24 -19.28 7.56 32.41
N LEU A 25 -18.64 7.88 31.28
CA LEU A 25 -17.77 9.07 31.15
C LEU A 25 -18.54 10.41 31.16
N LYS A 26 -19.83 10.41 30.78
CA LYS A 26 -20.68 11.64 30.86
C LYS A 26 -21.20 11.95 32.24
N LYS A 27 -21.24 10.99 33.16
CA LYS A 27 -21.70 11.22 34.55
C LYS A 27 -20.63 11.84 35.45
N ASP A 28 -19.34 11.60 35.14
CA ASP A 28 -18.24 12.14 35.95
C ASP A 28 -17.88 13.60 35.63
N ILE A 29 -18.39 14.14 34.49
CA ILE A 29 -18.12 15.53 34.07
C ILE A 29 -19.13 16.53 34.65
N SER A 30 -20.27 16.06 35.17
CA SER A 30 -21.37 16.95 35.63
C SER A 30 -21.33 17.34 37.10
N THR A 31 -20.40 16.80 37.90
CA THR A 31 -20.39 17.02 39.37
C THR A 31 -19.26 17.87 39.94
N ASN A 32 -18.35 18.42 39.09
CA ASN A 32 -17.30 19.31 39.61
C ASN A 32 -17.31 20.70 38.93
N LYS A 33 -18.29 21.50 39.34
CA LYS A 33 -18.22 22.97 39.22
C LYS A 33 -18.14 23.56 40.60
N ARG A 34 -16.92 23.81 41.09
CA ARG A 34 -16.57 24.94 42.00
C ARG A 34 -15.08 24.89 42.34
N GLY A 35 -14.37 25.93 41.90
CA GLY A 35 -13.20 26.46 42.62
C GLY A 35 -11.83 26.18 42.00
N SER A 36 -11.20 27.28 41.62
CA SER A 36 -9.75 27.55 41.46
C SER A 36 -9.06 27.16 40.14
N ASN A 37 -8.51 28.22 39.54
CA ASN A 37 -7.61 28.25 38.40
C ASN A 37 -6.37 27.34 38.60
N GLU A 38 -6.40 26.17 38.02
CA GLU A 38 -5.21 25.42 37.66
C GLU A 38 -5.46 24.86 36.25
N ARG A 39 -4.73 25.39 35.26
CA ARG A 39 -4.62 24.78 33.92
C ARG A 39 -3.89 23.44 34.10
N LEU A 40 -4.67 22.39 34.35
CA LEU A 40 -4.18 21.03 34.30
C LEU A 40 -3.94 20.68 32.85
N ASP A 41 -2.70 20.33 32.58
CA ASP A 41 -2.15 19.87 31.32
C ASP A 41 -2.85 18.54 30.92
N LEU A 42 -3.95 18.63 30.20
CA LEU A 42 -4.78 17.49 29.75
C LEU A 42 -4.14 16.65 28.65
N GLY A 43 -3.00 17.06 28.12
CA GLY A 43 -2.27 16.36 27.03
C GLY A 43 -1.59 15.08 27.54
N TYR A 44 -0.88 15.12 28.63
CA TYR A 44 -0.05 14.00 29.12
C TYR A 44 -0.85 12.84 29.72
N LEU A 45 -2.03 13.09 30.28
CA LEU A 45 -2.89 12.05 30.89
C LEU A 45 -3.58 11.16 29.84
N ASN A 46 -3.72 11.62 28.60
CA ASN A 46 -4.31 10.84 27.53
C ASN A 46 -3.30 9.90 26.86
N ASP A 47 -2.06 10.32 26.71
CA ASP A 47 -1.02 9.52 26.04
C ASP A 47 -0.65 8.28 26.86
N ASP A 48 -0.52 8.39 28.17
CA ASP A 48 -0.27 7.24 29.05
C ASP A 48 -1.44 6.23 29.06
N LYS A 49 -2.68 6.71 29.04
CA LYS A 49 -3.85 5.84 28.96
C LYS A 49 -3.97 5.17 27.59
N ILE A 50 -3.65 5.89 26.52
CA ILE A 50 -3.64 5.36 25.15
C ILE A 50 -2.52 4.32 25.00
N ASN A 51 -1.34 4.61 25.53
CA ASN A 51 -0.20 3.68 25.51
C ASN A 51 -0.50 2.41 26.33
N LYS A 52 -1.14 2.56 27.49
CA LYS A 52 -1.58 1.42 28.30
C LYS A 52 -2.64 0.60 27.59
N LEU A 53 -3.64 1.24 26.99
CA LEU A 53 -4.68 0.57 26.22
C LEU A 53 -4.09 -0.18 25.01
N ASN A 54 -3.15 0.43 24.31
CA ASN A 54 -2.44 -0.20 23.20
C ASN A 54 -1.61 -1.41 23.65
N SER A 55 -0.96 -1.33 24.82
CA SER A 55 -0.21 -2.46 25.39
C SER A 55 -1.13 -3.60 25.82
N GLU A 56 -2.27 -3.29 26.44
CA GLU A 56 -3.30 -4.27 26.83
C GLU A 56 -3.95 -4.91 25.59
N PHE A 57 -4.22 -4.14 24.54
CA PHE A 57 -4.73 -4.65 23.27
C PHE A 57 -3.72 -5.57 22.57
N LYS A 58 -2.44 -5.21 22.56
CA LYS A 58 -1.36 -6.07 22.03
C LYS A 58 -1.25 -7.38 22.85
N ALA A 59 -1.33 -7.31 24.16
CA ALA A 59 -1.31 -8.48 25.04
C ALA A 59 -2.52 -9.39 24.81
N LEU A 60 -3.72 -8.82 24.67
CA LEU A 60 -4.93 -9.57 24.36
C LEU A 60 -4.88 -10.22 22.98
N LYS A 61 -4.40 -9.48 21.97
CA LYS A 61 -4.17 -10.02 20.61
C LYS A 61 -3.19 -11.20 20.65
N LYS A 62 -2.12 -11.10 21.42
CA LYS A 62 -1.14 -12.17 21.63
C LYS A 62 -1.75 -13.40 22.29
N GLN A 63 -2.58 -13.22 23.33
CA GLN A 63 -3.30 -14.31 24.01
C GLN A 63 -4.31 -14.99 23.07
N LEU A 64 -5.08 -14.23 22.31
CA LEU A 64 -6.06 -14.76 21.33
C LEU A 64 -5.36 -15.56 20.22
N ASN A 65 -4.28 -15.02 19.67
CA ASN A 65 -3.49 -15.75 18.68
C ASN A 65 -2.89 -17.04 19.26
N GLY A 66 -2.42 -17.01 20.51
CA GLY A 66 -1.94 -18.21 21.22
C GLY A 66 -3.04 -19.24 21.42
N MET A 67 -4.27 -18.84 21.76
CA MET A 67 -5.41 -19.74 21.92
C MET A 67 -5.85 -20.37 20.58
N ILE A 68 -5.90 -19.59 19.50
CA ILE A 68 -6.25 -20.07 18.16
C ILE A 68 -5.23 -21.11 17.68
N LEU A 69 -3.96 -20.90 17.97
CA LEU A 69 -2.88 -21.84 17.61
C LEU A 69 -2.93 -23.15 18.45
N THR A 70 -3.36 -23.09 19.72
CA THR A 70 -3.51 -24.27 20.55
C THR A 70 -4.74 -25.09 20.17
N ASP A 71 -5.84 -24.47 19.78
CA ASP A 71 -7.06 -25.17 19.35
C ASP A 71 -6.91 -25.82 17.96
N MET A 72 -6.16 -25.20 17.04
CA MET A 72 -6.02 -25.72 15.67
C MET A 72 -5.05 -26.89 15.52
N ALA A 73 -4.17 -27.17 16.49
CA ALA A 73 -3.08 -28.13 16.25
C ALA A 73 -2.81 -29.14 17.37
N GLY A 74 -3.43 -29.07 18.54
CA GLY A 74 -3.00 -29.94 19.66
C GLY A 74 -1.51 -29.80 19.98
N LEU A 75 -0.91 -28.64 19.71
CA LEU A 75 0.53 -28.42 19.67
C LEU A 75 1.16 -28.36 21.06
N SER A 76 2.23 -29.13 21.22
CA SER A 76 3.06 -29.14 22.44
C SER A 76 3.69 -27.75 22.72
N PRO A 77 4.00 -27.43 23.99
CA PRO A 77 4.62 -26.13 24.39
C PRO A 77 5.92 -25.79 23.67
N ASN A 78 6.65 -26.80 23.17
CA ASN A 78 7.92 -26.60 22.45
C ASN A 78 7.75 -26.00 21.04
N LEU A 79 6.54 -26.03 20.48
CA LEU A 79 6.24 -25.45 19.17
C LEU A 79 5.90 -23.95 19.22
N ARG A 80 5.75 -23.37 20.41
CA ARG A 80 5.45 -21.94 20.59
C ARG A 80 6.58 -20.99 20.19
N ASN A 81 7.80 -21.49 20.06
CA ASN A 81 8.97 -20.71 19.65
C ASN A 81 9.40 -20.99 18.19
N THR A 82 8.53 -21.57 17.38
CA THR A 82 8.85 -21.79 15.98
C THR A 82 8.82 -20.49 15.18
N THR A 83 9.63 -20.40 14.13
CA THR A 83 9.65 -19.29 13.17
C THR A 83 8.25 -18.96 12.67
N LYS A 84 7.42 -19.98 12.40
CA LYS A 84 6.04 -19.82 11.93
C LYS A 84 5.16 -19.05 12.90
N VAL A 85 5.23 -19.34 14.19
CA VAL A 85 4.45 -18.65 15.22
C VAL A 85 4.87 -17.18 15.32
N LYS A 86 6.18 -16.91 15.33
CA LYS A 86 6.68 -15.52 15.33
C LYS A 86 6.19 -14.72 14.12
N LEU A 87 6.25 -15.30 12.93
CA LEU A 87 5.79 -14.64 11.71
C LEU A 87 4.26 -14.40 11.71
N GLN A 88 3.47 -15.31 12.31
CA GLN A 88 2.04 -15.09 12.51
C GLN A 88 1.74 -13.98 13.52
N GLU A 89 2.49 -13.94 14.63
CA GLU A 89 2.33 -12.90 15.66
C GLU A 89 2.56 -11.49 15.11
N ILE A 90 3.50 -11.31 14.19
CA ILE A 90 3.76 -10.02 13.53
C ILE A 90 2.77 -9.70 12.41
N GLY A 91 1.93 -10.65 11.97
CA GLY A 91 0.79 -10.40 11.08
C GLY A 91 0.86 -11.07 9.71
N PHE A 92 1.80 -11.98 9.44
CA PHE A 92 1.76 -12.78 8.21
C PHE A 92 0.56 -13.74 8.20
N SER A 93 -0.07 -13.91 7.04
CA SER A 93 -1.18 -14.83 6.88
C SER A 93 -0.72 -16.30 6.85
N ASN A 94 -1.60 -17.20 7.32
CA ASN A 94 -1.34 -18.64 7.24
C ASN A 94 -1.07 -19.12 5.80
N ASN A 95 -1.80 -18.60 4.82
CA ASN A 95 -1.64 -18.98 3.42
C ASN A 95 -0.24 -18.65 2.90
N THR A 96 0.26 -17.45 3.23
CA THR A 96 1.63 -17.06 2.90
C THR A 96 2.65 -17.97 3.57
N LEU A 97 2.47 -18.27 4.86
CA LEU A 97 3.41 -19.13 5.58
C LEU A 97 3.40 -20.57 5.05
N ILE A 98 2.26 -21.09 4.63
CA ILE A 98 2.17 -22.42 3.98
C ILE A 98 2.92 -22.42 2.65
N LYS A 99 2.84 -21.35 1.86
CA LYS A 99 3.55 -21.23 0.58
C LYS A 99 5.08 -21.35 0.73
N PHE A 100 5.63 -21.00 1.91
CA PHE A 100 7.06 -21.04 2.21
C PHE A 100 7.41 -22.10 3.28
N ASN A 101 6.50 -23.05 3.58
CA ASN A 101 6.57 -23.94 4.74
C ASN A 101 7.76 -24.93 4.73
N ASP A 102 8.21 -25.37 3.56
CA ASP A 102 9.22 -26.44 3.43
C ASP A 102 10.55 -26.14 4.16
N LYS A 103 10.79 -24.88 4.50
CA LYS A 103 12.01 -24.40 5.16
C LYS A 103 11.81 -23.90 6.59
N LEU A 104 10.56 -23.74 7.04
CA LEU A 104 10.24 -23.14 8.34
C LEU A 104 10.22 -24.12 9.51
N GLU A 105 10.18 -25.43 9.25
CA GLU A 105 9.92 -26.43 10.28
C GLU A 105 11.19 -26.87 11.05
N ASN A 106 12.39 -26.67 10.52
CA ASN A 106 13.62 -27.27 11.03
C ASN A 106 14.71 -26.28 11.49
N GLU A 107 14.44 -24.97 11.52
CA GLU A 107 15.46 -23.95 11.76
C GLU A 107 15.30 -23.22 13.10
N ASN A 108 16.43 -22.75 13.66
CA ASN A 108 16.42 -21.78 14.76
C ASN A 108 15.59 -20.56 14.37
N SER A 109 14.81 -20.02 15.30
CA SER A 109 13.80 -18.99 15.00
C SER A 109 14.33 -17.73 14.33
N GLU A 110 15.58 -17.34 14.56
CA GLU A 110 16.19 -16.15 13.93
C GLU A 110 16.66 -16.46 12.49
N GLU A 111 17.29 -17.60 12.28
CA GLU A 111 17.76 -18.06 10.98
C GLU A 111 16.56 -18.34 10.05
N GLY A 112 15.52 -18.96 10.59
CA GLY A 112 14.27 -19.20 9.88
C GLY A 112 13.55 -17.91 9.43
N VAL A 113 13.56 -16.85 10.25
CA VAL A 113 13.01 -15.54 9.86
C VAL A 113 13.84 -14.92 8.73
N GLN A 114 15.18 -15.00 8.79
CA GLN A 114 16.03 -14.45 7.73
C GLN A 114 15.84 -15.19 6.40
N ASN A 115 15.75 -16.52 6.43
CA ASN A 115 15.51 -17.33 5.24
C ASN A 115 14.14 -17.06 4.64
N PHE A 116 13.09 -16.95 5.48
CA PHE A 116 11.76 -16.56 5.04
C PHE A 116 11.76 -15.20 4.35
N ILE A 117 12.44 -14.19 4.92
CA ILE A 117 12.55 -12.85 4.31
C ILE A 117 13.23 -12.94 2.94
N GLY A 118 14.29 -13.72 2.81
CA GLY A 118 15.00 -13.93 1.55
C GLY A 118 14.11 -14.58 0.48
N ASP A 119 13.39 -15.64 0.84
CA ASP A 119 12.48 -16.33 -0.07
C ASP A 119 11.26 -15.46 -0.44
N LEU A 120 10.71 -14.73 0.52
CA LEU A 120 9.63 -13.76 0.29
C LEU A 120 10.09 -12.67 -0.68
N ALA A 121 11.25 -12.06 -0.45
CA ALA A 121 11.81 -11.05 -1.33
C ALA A 121 12.00 -11.60 -2.75
N ASN A 122 12.52 -12.83 -2.89
CA ASN A 122 12.64 -13.49 -4.18
C ASN A 122 11.31 -13.66 -4.91
N SER A 123 10.27 -14.03 -4.18
CA SER A 123 8.94 -14.26 -4.76
C SER A 123 8.22 -12.97 -5.15
N LEU A 124 8.55 -11.87 -4.49
CA LEU A 124 7.90 -10.56 -4.67
C LEU A 124 8.64 -9.62 -5.60
N THR A 125 9.89 -9.90 -5.98
CA THR A 125 10.65 -9.03 -6.88
C THR A 125 10.47 -9.37 -8.35
N LEU A 126 10.60 -8.33 -9.18
CA LEU A 126 10.74 -8.43 -10.61
C LEU A 126 12.18 -8.01 -10.96
N ASP A 127 12.99 -8.95 -11.46
CA ASP A 127 14.43 -8.72 -11.67
C ASP A 127 14.75 -7.61 -12.69
N ASP A 128 13.86 -7.33 -13.63
CA ASP A 128 14.12 -6.39 -14.74
C ASP A 128 13.19 -5.17 -14.74
N SER A 129 12.90 -4.59 -13.58
CA SER A 129 11.94 -3.47 -13.48
C SER A 129 12.36 -2.23 -14.29
N ILE A 130 13.66 -1.91 -14.34
CA ILE A 130 14.22 -0.81 -15.15
C ILE A 130 14.15 -1.15 -16.64
N ASP A 131 14.55 -2.34 -17.04
CA ASP A 131 14.54 -2.79 -18.43
C ASP A 131 13.12 -2.82 -18.99
N ASN A 132 12.17 -3.31 -18.21
CA ASN A 132 10.76 -3.30 -18.59
C ASN A 132 10.24 -1.86 -18.74
N LEU A 133 10.64 -0.96 -17.85
CA LEU A 133 10.33 0.46 -17.98
C LEU A 133 10.92 1.05 -19.26
N ILE A 134 12.19 0.79 -19.59
CA ILE A 134 12.86 1.33 -20.78
C ILE A 134 12.26 0.75 -22.08
N LYS A 135 11.95 -0.53 -22.14
CA LYS A 135 11.38 -1.21 -23.32
C LYS A 135 9.93 -0.80 -23.60
N SER A 136 9.16 -0.48 -22.57
CA SER A 136 7.75 -0.11 -22.72
C SER A 136 7.59 1.27 -23.36
N LYS A 137 6.70 1.41 -24.33
CA LYS A 137 6.35 2.72 -24.93
C LYS A 137 5.32 3.47 -24.07
N TYR A 138 4.37 2.75 -23.50
CA TYR A 138 3.27 3.30 -22.71
C TYR A 138 3.32 2.75 -21.29
N VAL A 139 3.40 3.63 -20.29
CA VAL A 139 3.46 3.30 -18.89
C VAL A 139 2.22 3.87 -18.21
N PHE A 140 1.29 3.01 -17.83
CA PHE A 140 0.05 3.40 -17.16
C PHE A 140 0.21 3.34 -15.64
N ILE A 141 -0.04 4.44 -14.97
CA ILE A 141 0.00 4.56 -13.52
C ILE A 141 -1.43 4.54 -12.99
N VAL A 142 -1.82 3.43 -12.40
CA VAL A 142 -3.16 3.19 -11.86
C VAL A 142 -3.15 3.05 -10.35
N GLY A 143 -4.32 3.09 -9.71
CA GLY A 143 -4.46 2.95 -8.25
C GLY A 143 -5.54 3.85 -7.67
N ALA A 144 -5.77 3.75 -6.37
CA ALA A 144 -6.79 4.52 -5.66
C ALA A 144 -6.55 6.04 -5.71
N SER A 145 -7.60 6.83 -5.49
CA SER A 145 -7.43 8.26 -5.27
C SER A 145 -6.59 8.51 -4.02
N GLY A 146 -5.68 9.48 -4.07
CA GLY A 146 -4.78 9.80 -2.95
C GLY A 146 -3.62 8.83 -2.74
N SER A 147 -3.45 7.80 -3.58
CA SER A 147 -2.33 6.85 -3.49
C SER A 147 -0.96 7.42 -3.89
N GLY A 148 -0.91 8.66 -4.40
CA GLY A 148 0.34 9.29 -4.84
C GLY A 148 0.67 9.08 -6.32
N LYS A 149 -0.26 8.63 -7.16
CA LYS A 149 -0.05 8.40 -8.61
C LYS A 149 0.66 9.52 -9.33
N THR A 150 0.13 10.75 -9.20
CA THR A 150 0.69 11.93 -9.87
C THR A 150 2.12 12.24 -9.46
N SER A 151 2.43 12.13 -8.15
CA SER A 151 3.77 12.30 -7.63
C SER A 151 4.70 11.16 -8.09
N PHE A 152 4.20 9.92 -8.07
CA PHE A 152 4.93 8.75 -8.56
C PHE A 152 5.23 8.86 -10.06
N SER A 153 4.26 9.28 -10.88
CA SER A 153 4.45 9.51 -12.33
C SER A 153 5.57 10.51 -12.60
N ALA A 154 5.63 11.59 -11.82
CA ALA A 154 6.70 12.58 -11.93
C ALA A 154 8.07 12.02 -11.52
N LYS A 155 8.13 11.27 -10.42
CA LYS A 155 9.35 10.61 -9.95
C LYS A 155 9.88 9.61 -10.98
N LEU A 156 8.98 8.80 -11.53
CA LEU A 156 9.31 7.83 -12.56
C LEU A 156 9.83 8.50 -13.84
N ALA A 157 9.21 9.60 -14.24
CA ALA A 157 9.66 10.40 -15.38
C ALA A 157 11.04 11.00 -15.12
N ALA A 158 11.30 11.54 -13.93
CA ALA A 158 12.58 12.10 -13.55
C ALA A 158 13.71 11.04 -13.57
N ALA A 159 13.41 9.84 -13.09
CA ALA A 159 14.37 8.73 -13.16
C ALA A 159 14.62 8.29 -14.60
N LEU A 160 13.56 8.17 -15.41
CA LEU A 160 13.66 7.74 -16.81
C LEU A 160 14.45 8.72 -17.68
N VAL A 161 14.32 10.03 -17.46
CA VAL A 161 15.06 11.07 -18.19
C VAL A 161 16.58 10.99 -17.92
N GLN A 162 17.01 10.37 -16.82
CA GLN A 162 18.44 10.12 -16.57
C GLN A 162 18.98 9.00 -17.47
N GLU A 163 18.14 8.06 -17.88
CA GLU A 163 18.50 6.90 -18.70
C GLU A 163 18.31 7.18 -20.20
N ILE A 164 17.28 7.95 -20.55
CA ILE A 164 16.97 8.29 -21.95
C ILE A 164 16.78 9.80 -22.10
N LYS A 165 16.98 10.33 -23.32
CA LYS A 165 16.85 11.77 -23.59
C LYS A 165 15.45 12.29 -23.24
N SER A 166 15.37 13.45 -22.59
CA SER A 166 14.13 14.13 -22.19
C SER A 166 13.16 14.35 -23.36
N ASP A 167 13.69 14.59 -24.57
CA ASP A 167 12.88 14.81 -25.77
C ASP A 167 12.05 13.59 -26.16
N ASN A 168 12.43 12.40 -25.72
CA ASN A 168 11.75 11.13 -26.02
C ASN A 168 10.69 10.74 -25.00
N VAL A 169 10.51 11.52 -23.93
CA VAL A 169 9.55 11.24 -22.83
C VAL A 169 8.50 12.33 -22.74
N ALA A 170 7.28 11.96 -22.42
CA ALA A 170 6.22 12.90 -22.08
C ALA A 170 5.40 12.39 -20.91
N LEU A 171 4.97 13.30 -20.02
CA LEU A 171 3.95 13.04 -19.02
C LEU A 171 2.58 13.22 -19.64
N CYS A 172 1.65 12.36 -19.26
CA CYS A 172 0.28 12.43 -19.72
C CYS A 172 -0.69 12.33 -18.54
N LYS A 173 -1.68 13.19 -18.49
CA LYS A 173 -2.83 13.09 -17.59
C LYS A 173 -4.01 12.52 -18.39
N LEU A 174 -4.46 11.32 -18.02
CA LEU A 174 -5.67 10.71 -18.56
C LEU A 174 -6.82 10.92 -17.56
N GLY A 175 -7.78 11.78 -17.90
CA GLY A 175 -8.86 12.14 -16.99
C GLY A 175 -9.89 13.05 -17.60
N LYS A 176 -10.86 13.47 -16.80
CA LYS A 176 -11.91 14.42 -17.21
C LYS A 176 -11.37 15.84 -17.27
N GLN A 177 -12.04 16.70 -18.05
CA GLN A 177 -11.60 18.08 -18.29
C GLN A 177 -11.45 18.92 -17.00
N ASN A 178 -12.30 18.72 -16.00
CA ASN A 178 -12.23 19.42 -14.72
C ASN A 178 -10.98 19.03 -13.88
N GLU A 179 -10.41 17.85 -14.09
CA GLU A 179 -9.20 17.37 -13.40
C GLU A 179 -7.92 18.03 -13.94
N PHE A 180 -7.99 18.70 -15.10
CA PHE A 180 -6.85 19.37 -15.70
C PHE A 180 -6.64 20.80 -15.15
N LEU A 181 -7.64 21.37 -14.49
CA LEU A 181 -7.57 22.74 -13.96
C LEU A 181 -6.55 22.88 -12.83
N ASN A 182 -6.44 21.85 -11.98
CA ASN A 182 -5.52 21.80 -10.83
C ASN A 182 -4.48 20.68 -11.00
N ASP A 183 -3.89 20.59 -12.19
CA ASP A 183 -2.96 19.51 -12.50
C ASP A 183 -1.54 19.80 -12.01
N ASN A 184 -1.17 19.19 -10.89
CA ASN A 184 0.20 19.24 -10.36
C ASN A 184 1.22 18.62 -11.32
N LEU A 185 0.80 17.71 -12.22
CA LEU A 185 1.67 17.08 -13.20
C LEU A 185 2.32 18.12 -14.13
N LYS A 186 1.60 19.19 -14.45
CA LYS A 186 2.12 20.32 -15.24
C LYS A 186 3.29 21.03 -14.56
N SER A 187 3.24 21.18 -13.25
CA SER A 187 4.36 21.78 -12.48
C SER A 187 5.57 20.85 -12.46
N TYR A 188 5.34 19.56 -12.28
CA TYR A 188 6.41 18.55 -12.33
C TYR A 188 7.03 18.42 -13.73
N SER A 189 6.23 18.46 -14.79
CA SER A 189 6.74 18.38 -16.16
C SER A 189 7.68 19.55 -16.50
N ARG A 190 7.37 20.75 -16.00
CA ARG A 190 8.26 21.91 -16.12
C ARG A 190 9.55 21.76 -15.35
N LEU A 191 9.49 21.19 -14.12
CA LEU A 191 10.67 20.94 -13.30
C LEU A 191 11.64 19.94 -13.95
N ILE A 192 11.09 18.92 -14.63
CA ILE A 192 11.86 17.86 -15.30
C ILE A 192 12.22 18.25 -16.75
N ASN A 193 11.63 19.34 -17.26
CA ASN A 193 11.79 19.81 -18.65
C ASN A 193 11.32 18.78 -19.70
N ILE A 194 10.12 18.21 -19.50
CA ILE A 194 9.46 17.32 -20.47
C ILE A 194 8.05 17.81 -20.78
N PRO A 195 7.48 17.49 -21.97
CA PRO A 195 6.12 17.88 -22.31
C PRO A 195 5.08 17.22 -21.40
N ASN A 196 3.97 17.95 -21.11
CA ASN A 196 2.78 17.44 -20.47
C ASN A 196 1.60 17.47 -21.44
N VAL A 197 0.88 16.35 -21.55
CA VAL A 197 -0.25 16.16 -22.46
C VAL A 197 -1.49 15.79 -21.64
N HIS A 198 -2.63 16.42 -21.97
CA HIS A 198 -3.92 16.05 -21.40
C HIS A 198 -4.72 15.23 -22.42
N ILE A 199 -5.26 14.10 -21.97
CA ILE A 199 -6.04 13.19 -22.81
C ILE A 199 -7.37 12.90 -22.12
N LEU A 200 -8.45 13.11 -22.88
CA LEU A 200 -9.80 12.77 -22.45
C LEU A 200 -10.07 11.27 -22.70
N PRO A 201 -10.86 10.61 -21.85
CA PRO A 201 -11.16 9.18 -21.99
C PRO A 201 -11.78 8.82 -23.34
N GLU A 202 -12.63 9.69 -23.89
CA GLU A 202 -13.41 9.47 -25.12
C GLU A 202 -12.52 9.29 -26.36
N ASN A 203 -11.34 9.93 -26.39
CA ASN A 203 -10.40 9.85 -27.51
C ASN A 203 -9.03 9.29 -27.12
N ALA A 204 -8.97 8.63 -25.96
CA ALA A 204 -7.71 8.22 -25.35
C ALA A 204 -6.87 7.35 -26.26
N GLN A 205 -7.46 6.32 -26.88
CA GLN A 205 -6.73 5.39 -27.71
C GLN A 205 -6.07 6.08 -28.92
N GLN A 206 -6.83 6.85 -29.68
CA GLN A 206 -6.31 7.55 -30.88
C GLN A 206 -5.22 8.55 -30.51
N LYS A 207 -5.42 9.29 -29.43
CA LYS A 207 -4.47 10.29 -28.97
C LYS A 207 -3.17 9.69 -28.48
N ILE A 208 -3.23 8.60 -27.69
CA ILE A 208 -2.06 7.87 -27.20
C ILE A 208 -1.25 7.32 -28.38
N GLU A 209 -1.92 6.70 -29.36
CA GLU A 209 -1.26 6.12 -30.55
C GLU A 209 -0.59 7.18 -31.44
N SER A 210 -1.17 8.40 -31.51
CA SER A 210 -0.61 9.50 -32.31
C SER A 210 0.66 10.12 -31.74
N ILE A 211 1.01 9.84 -30.49
CA ILE A 211 2.19 10.39 -29.83
C ILE A 211 3.37 9.42 -30.00
N GLU A 212 4.42 9.88 -30.67
CA GLU A 212 5.61 9.06 -30.91
C GLU A 212 6.47 8.85 -29.66
N LYS A 213 6.42 9.81 -28.72
CA LYS A 213 7.21 9.78 -27.49
C LYS A 213 6.75 8.66 -26.56
N LYS A 214 7.66 8.22 -25.69
CA LYS A 214 7.32 7.37 -24.55
C LYS A 214 6.41 8.14 -23.59
N LEU A 215 5.26 7.54 -23.24
CA LEU A 215 4.27 8.16 -22.38
C LEU A 215 4.25 7.55 -21.00
N ILE A 216 4.36 8.37 -19.96
CA ILE A 216 4.01 8.04 -18.59
C ILE A 216 2.64 8.65 -18.32
N ILE A 217 1.63 7.80 -18.15
CA ILE A 217 0.21 8.15 -18.14
C ILE A 217 -0.33 8.07 -16.71
N ASP A 218 -0.52 9.22 -16.07
CA ASP A 218 -1.20 9.34 -14.78
C ASP A 218 -2.71 9.22 -14.98
N VAL A 219 -3.28 8.13 -14.48
CA VAL A 219 -4.68 7.78 -14.70
C VAL A 219 -5.55 8.29 -13.56
N SER A 220 -6.52 9.16 -13.89
CA SER A 220 -7.53 9.70 -12.95
C SER A 220 -8.95 9.20 -13.24
N THR A 221 -9.17 8.54 -14.38
CA THR A 221 -10.50 8.03 -14.78
C THR A 221 -10.86 6.72 -14.06
N ASN A 222 -12.09 6.27 -14.22
CA ASN A 222 -12.61 5.04 -13.61
C ASN A 222 -11.87 3.79 -14.14
N SER A 223 -11.75 2.77 -13.28
CA SER A 223 -11.05 1.51 -13.58
C SER A 223 -11.54 0.81 -14.83
N ASP A 224 -12.87 0.72 -15.05
CA ASP A 224 -13.44 -0.02 -16.16
C ASP A 224 -13.04 0.56 -17.53
N ASN A 225 -13.12 1.88 -17.68
CA ASN A 225 -12.67 2.56 -18.90
C ASN A 225 -11.18 2.35 -19.17
N VAL A 226 -10.36 2.25 -18.12
CA VAL A 226 -8.92 2.03 -18.24
C VAL A 226 -8.63 0.58 -18.63
N LEU A 227 -9.32 -0.38 -18.05
CA LEU A 227 -9.14 -1.80 -18.37
C LEU A 227 -9.49 -2.10 -19.84
N ASP A 228 -10.58 -1.53 -20.34
CA ASP A 228 -10.96 -1.67 -21.75
C ASP A 228 -9.96 -0.98 -22.70
N LEU A 229 -9.50 0.22 -22.34
CA LEU A 229 -8.44 0.92 -23.09
C LEU A 229 -7.15 0.10 -23.14
N LEU A 230 -6.73 -0.48 -22.01
CA LEU A 230 -5.52 -1.30 -21.94
C LEU A 230 -5.64 -2.58 -22.75
N LYS A 231 -6.79 -3.26 -22.75
CA LYS A 231 -7.03 -4.44 -23.58
C LYS A 231 -6.91 -4.09 -25.06
N ASN A 232 -7.62 -3.06 -25.50
CA ASN A 232 -7.59 -2.61 -26.91
C ASN A 232 -6.20 -2.17 -27.36
N LEU A 233 -5.45 -1.47 -26.51
CA LEU A 233 -4.08 -1.08 -26.81
C LEU A 233 -3.14 -2.30 -26.87
N LYS A 234 -3.26 -3.27 -25.94
CA LYS A 234 -2.44 -4.49 -25.94
C LYS A 234 -2.62 -5.30 -27.21
N GLU A 235 -3.85 -5.41 -27.71
CA GLU A 235 -4.16 -6.10 -28.97
C GLU A 235 -3.52 -5.40 -30.17
N LYS A 236 -3.49 -4.07 -30.16
CA LYS A 236 -3.02 -3.27 -31.29
C LYS A 236 -1.50 -3.08 -31.37
N VAL A 237 -0.89 -2.74 -30.23
CA VAL A 237 0.54 -2.38 -30.19
C VAL A 237 1.44 -3.48 -29.63
N GLY A 238 0.85 -4.52 -29.06
CA GLY A 238 1.55 -5.62 -28.39
C GLY A 238 1.77 -5.39 -26.90
N SER A 239 1.62 -6.47 -26.13
CA SER A 239 1.68 -6.42 -24.66
C SER A 239 3.04 -5.95 -24.13
N ASN A 240 4.13 -6.24 -24.85
CA ASN A 240 5.49 -5.86 -24.48
C ASN A 240 5.78 -4.35 -24.56
N LYS A 241 4.89 -3.57 -25.19
CA LYS A 241 5.02 -2.11 -25.27
C LYS A 241 4.23 -1.39 -24.18
N ILE A 242 3.47 -2.10 -23.36
CA ILE A 242 2.62 -1.53 -22.32
C ILE A 242 3.07 -2.06 -20.97
N LEU A 243 3.40 -1.14 -20.07
CA LEU A 243 3.67 -1.40 -18.66
C LEU A 243 2.54 -0.80 -17.82
N THR A 244 2.00 -1.58 -16.92
CA THR A 244 1.01 -1.08 -15.95
C THR A 244 1.60 -1.14 -14.55
N ILE A 245 1.56 -0.02 -13.84
CA ILE A 245 2.06 0.11 -12.48
C ILE A 245 0.89 0.47 -11.58
N LEU A 246 0.62 -0.37 -10.59
CA LEU A 246 -0.39 -0.14 -9.56
C LEU A 246 0.26 0.53 -8.35
N VAL A 247 -0.11 1.77 -8.10
CA VAL A 247 0.41 2.57 -6.98
C VAL A 247 -0.42 2.33 -5.74
N VAL A 248 0.24 1.85 -4.69
CA VAL A 248 -0.33 1.52 -3.39
C VAL A 248 0.40 2.33 -2.31
N PRO A 249 -0.31 3.11 -1.47
CA PRO A 249 0.32 3.72 -0.30
C PRO A 249 0.60 2.65 0.75
N SER A 250 1.81 2.65 1.34
CA SER A 250 2.15 1.76 2.45
C SER A 250 1.25 2.03 3.67
N GLY A 251 1.04 1.02 4.49
CA GLY A 251 0.07 1.06 5.58
C GLY A 251 -1.39 0.95 5.11
N SER A 252 -1.63 0.50 3.89
CA SER A 252 -2.97 0.25 3.37
C SER A 252 -3.62 -0.93 4.10
N ASN A 253 -4.93 -0.81 4.37
CA ASN A 253 -5.68 -1.94 4.88
C ASN A 253 -5.68 -3.09 3.86
N LYS A 254 -5.45 -4.33 4.33
CA LYS A 254 -5.42 -5.54 3.49
C LYS A 254 -6.64 -5.71 2.59
N TYR A 255 -7.84 -5.32 3.05
CA TYR A 255 -9.06 -5.42 2.23
C TYR A 255 -9.06 -4.44 1.06
N ASN A 256 -8.55 -3.22 1.29
CA ASN A 256 -8.43 -2.22 0.23
C ASN A 256 -7.38 -2.65 -0.81
N LEU A 257 -6.25 -3.19 -0.36
CA LEU A 257 -5.23 -3.73 -1.26
C LEU A 257 -5.78 -4.90 -2.08
N LYS A 258 -6.45 -5.86 -1.43
CA LYS A 258 -7.08 -6.98 -2.13
C LYS A 258 -8.09 -6.51 -3.17
N LYS A 259 -8.96 -5.57 -2.82
CA LYS A 259 -9.93 -4.98 -3.76
C LYS A 259 -9.25 -4.33 -4.97
N LEU A 260 -8.11 -3.64 -4.78
CA LEU A 260 -7.34 -3.08 -5.89
C LEU A 260 -6.75 -4.17 -6.78
N LEU A 261 -6.24 -5.25 -6.18
CA LEU A 261 -5.72 -6.40 -6.93
C LEU A 261 -6.83 -7.16 -7.66
N ASP A 262 -8.02 -7.28 -7.07
CA ASP A 262 -9.19 -7.86 -7.75
C ASP A 262 -9.59 -7.04 -9.00
N ILE A 263 -9.50 -5.71 -8.93
CA ILE A 263 -9.80 -4.81 -10.06
C ILE A 263 -8.71 -4.91 -11.14
N TYR A 264 -7.45 -4.76 -10.76
CA TYR A 264 -6.35 -4.59 -11.72
C TYR A 264 -5.56 -5.88 -11.99
N GLY A 265 -5.81 -6.98 -11.26
CA GLY A 265 -5.02 -8.22 -11.37
C GLY A 265 -5.05 -8.84 -12.77
N SER A 266 -6.16 -8.70 -13.50
CA SER A 266 -6.30 -9.22 -14.87
C SER A 266 -5.30 -8.63 -15.87
N ILE A 267 -4.67 -7.51 -15.57
CA ILE A 267 -3.67 -6.84 -16.42
C ILE A 267 -2.24 -7.05 -15.94
N ASN A 268 -2.03 -7.86 -14.88
CA ASN A 268 -0.74 -8.16 -14.27
C ASN A 268 0.09 -6.90 -13.98
N PRO A 269 -0.38 -6.00 -13.10
CA PRO A 269 0.34 -4.78 -12.79
C PRO A 269 1.58 -5.06 -11.94
N ILE A 270 2.64 -4.27 -12.13
CA ILE A 270 3.76 -4.19 -11.19
C ILE A 270 3.36 -3.23 -10.06
N LEU A 271 3.62 -3.61 -8.81
CA LEU A 271 3.29 -2.77 -7.68
C LEU A 271 4.36 -1.70 -7.42
N ALA A 272 3.89 -0.52 -7.06
CA ALA A 272 4.71 0.57 -6.56
C ALA A 272 4.20 1.00 -5.17
N PHE A 273 5.01 0.76 -4.13
CA PHE A 273 4.68 1.24 -2.80
C PHE A 273 5.16 2.68 -2.61
N THR A 274 4.25 3.52 -2.12
CA THR A 274 4.49 4.95 -1.86
C THR A 274 4.28 5.28 -0.40
N LYS A 275 4.69 6.48 0.01
CA LYS A 275 4.57 6.99 1.39
C LYS A 275 5.30 6.15 2.43
N LEU A 276 6.43 5.54 2.03
CA LEU A 276 7.28 4.81 2.95
C LEU A 276 7.97 5.71 3.99
N ASP A 277 7.85 7.02 3.85
CA ASP A 277 8.20 8.02 4.86
C ASP A 277 7.12 8.20 5.94
N GLU A 278 5.90 7.72 5.68
CA GLU A 278 4.79 7.78 6.65
C GLU A 278 4.59 6.43 7.36
N ASN A 279 4.69 5.32 6.62
CA ASN A 279 4.46 3.96 7.13
C ASN A 279 5.33 2.94 6.39
N ASP A 280 5.76 1.89 7.07
CA ASP A 280 6.38 0.72 6.44
C ASP A 280 5.32 -0.20 5.81
N ILE A 281 5.75 -1.07 4.88
CA ILE A 281 4.87 -2.10 4.32
C ILE A 281 4.64 -3.15 5.41
N SER A 282 3.38 -3.38 5.77
CA SER A 282 3.01 -4.32 6.82
C SER A 282 3.12 -5.77 6.36
N PRO A 283 3.35 -6.74 7.28
CA PRO A 283 3.29 -8.17 6.98
C PRO A 283 1.96 -8.62 6.36
N GLU A 284 0.85 -7.96 6.73
CA GLU A 284 -0.47 -8.23 6.13
C GLU A 284 -0.51 -7.82 4.65
N GLU A 285 0.06 -6.66 4.29
CA GLU A 285 0.15 -6.19 2.90
C GLU A 285 1.05 -7.13 2.08
N LEU A 286 2.22 -7.50 2.61
CA LEU A 286 3.12 -8.46 1.96
C LEU A 286 2.45 -9.81 1.71
N SER A 287 1.64 -10.28 2.67
CA SER A 287 0.87 -11.51 2.53
C SER A 287 -0.12 -11.42 1.35
N VAL A 288 -0.86 -10.32 1.27
CA VAL A 288 -1.81 -10.10 0.15
C VAL A 288 -1.08 -10.08 -1.19
N VAL A 289 0.07 -9.42 -1.28
CA VAL A 289 0.88 -9.38 -2.52
C VAL A 289 1.38 -10.76 -2.91
N ALA A 290 1.89 -11.54 -1.94
CA ALA A 290 2.39 -12.89 -2.15
C ALA A 290 1.30 -13.89 -2.57
N GLU A 291 0.12 -13.80 -1.94
CA GLU A 291 -1.04 -14.65 -2.26
C GLU A 291 -1.58 -14.40 -3.68
N ASN A 292 -1.48 -13.17 -4.16
CA ASN A 292 -1.92 -12.78 -5.50
C ASN A 292 -0.81 -12.90 -6.57
N ASN A 293 0.38 -13.42 -6.23
CA ASN A 293 1.54 -13.55 -7.12
C ASN A 293 1.90 -12.25 -7.84
N CYS A 294 1.76 -11.11 -7.15
CA CYS A 294 2.12 -9.80 -7.68
C CYS A 294 3.59 -9.48 -7.36
N SER A 295 4.24 -8.72 -8.23
CA SER A 295 5.62 -8.29 -8.03
C SER A 295 5.69 -6.82 -7.61
N ILE A 296 6.63 -6.52 -6.72
CA ILE A 296 6.96 -5.15 -6.28
C ILE A 296 8.14 -4.67 -7.12
N GLY A 297 7.93 -3.65 -7.94
CA GLY A 297 8.97 -3.10 -8.81
C GLY A 297 9.53 -1.76 -8.33
N TYR A 298 8.80 -1.05 -7.47
CA TYR A 298 9.15 0.32 -7.12
C TYR A 298 8.81 0.63 -5.65
N LEU A 299 9.74 1.34 -5.00
CA LEU A 299 9.57 1.87 -3.64
C LEU A 299 9.84 3.38 -3.63
N THR A 300 9.00 4.16 -2.96
CA THR A 300 9.22 5.61 -2.79
C THR A 300 8.97 6.05 -1.36
N ASN A 301 9.90 6.84 -0.81
CA ASN A 301 9.94 7.20 0.60
C ASN A 301 10.10 8.70 0.88
N THR A 302 10.05 9.57 -0.11
CA THR A 302 10.28 11.01 0.10
C THR A 302 9.31 11.86 -0.68
N ARG A 303 9.14 13.12 -0.27
CA ARG A 303 8.39 14.14 -1.01
C ARG A 303 9.18 14.74 -2.18
N SER A 304 10.49 14.55 -2.24
CA SER A 304 11.33 14.99 -3.37
C SER A 304 10.93 14.29 -4.66
N ILE A 305 11.07 14.96 -5.80
CA ILE A 305 10.83 14.36 -7.12
C ILE A 305 12.11 13.72 -7.68
N LEU A 306 13.26 14.33 -7.40
CA LEU A 306 14.52 13.85 -7.91
C LEU A 306 15.15 12.81 -6.98
N LYS A 307 15.69 11.72 -7.54
CA LYS A 307 16.37 10.64 -6.80
C LYS A 307 15.55 10.04 -5.65
N SER A 308 14.25 9.88 -5.85
CA SER A 308 13.31 9.50 -4.79
C SER A 308 12.54 8.21 -5.08
N ILE A 309 12.93 7.49 -6.13
CA ILE A 309 12.39 6.20 -6.50
C ILE A 309 13.50 5.15 -6.44
N ASN A 310 13.23 4.06 -5.75
CA ASN A 310 14.08 2.89 -5.73
C ASN A 310 13.44 1.81 -6.62
N PHE A 311 14.18 1.38 -7.62
CA PHE A 311 13.82 0.20 -8.41
C PHE A 311 14.17 -1.02 -7.58
N THR A 312 13.19 -1.88 -7.33
CA THR A 312 13.41 -3.07 -6.52
C THR A 312 14.13 -4.13 -7.32
N ASN A 313 15.12 -4.72 -6.70
CA ASN A 313 15.68 -6.02 -7.01
C ASN A 313 15.60 -6.89 -5.74
N LYS A 314 15.99 -8.14 -5.85
CA LYS A 314 15.99 -9.10 -4.77
C LYS A 314 16.73 -8.61 -3.52
N GLU A 315 17.92 -8.02 -3.70
CA GLU A 315 18.76 -7.58 -2.60
C GLU A 315 18.17 -6.35 -1.89
N ILE A 316 17.71 -5.37 -2.67
CA ILE A 316 17.08 -4.15 -2.14
C ILE A 316 15.81 -4.48 -1.36
N LEU A 317 14.95 -5.37 -1.90
CA LEU A 317 13.73 -5.75 -1.19
C LEU A 317 14.03 -6.60 0.04
N ALA A 318 14.96 -7.56 -0.05
CA ALA A 318 15.36 -8.36 1.10
C ALA A 318 15.94 -7.50 2.23
N GLN A 319 16.78 -6.52 1.90
CA GLN A 319 17.32 -5.60 2.89
C GLN A 319 16.23 -4.73 3.52
N TYR A 320 15.33 -4.17 2.71
CA TYR A 320 14.18 -3.39 3.21
C TYR A 320 13.30 -4.22 4.16
N LEU A 321 12.96 -5.46 3.77
CA LEU A 321 12.15 -6.35 4.60
C LEU A 321 12.88 -6.76 5.88
N LYS A 322 14.19 -7.02 5.80
CA LYS A 322 15.00 -7.35 6.97
C LYS A 322 14.99 -6.21 7.99
N ASP A 323 15.22 -4.98 7.55
CA ASP A 323 15.27 -3.81 8.43
C ASP A 323 13.92 -3.54 9.12
N ASN A 324 12.81 -3.92 8.50
CA ASN A 324 11.47 -3.64 9.01
C ASN A 324 10.85 -4.82 9.76
N ILE A 325 11.00 -6.06 9.27
CA ILE A 325 10.39 -7.24 9.89
C ILE A 325 11.13 -7.65 11.15
N ILE A 326 12.47 -7.56 11.18
CA ILE A 326 13.24 -7.94 12.38
C ILE A 326 12.86 -7.05 13.56
N LYS A 327 12.68 -5.75 13.36
CA LYS A 327 12.19 -4.82 14.39
C LYS A 327 10.84 -5.18 14.98
N LEU A 328 10.00 -5.88 14.21
CA LEU A 328 8.70 -6.35 14.67
C LEU A 328 8.79 -7.66 15.45
N CYS A 329 9.90 -8.41 15.27
CA CYS A 329 10.16 -9.66 15.97
C CYS A 329 10.86 -9.46 17.34
N GLU A 330 11.50 -8.30 17.55
CA GLU A 330 12.09 -7.87 18.82
C GLU A 330 11.02 -7.32 19.78
#